data_f6daca9eb29ba8fce4a15f7f4dfce86d
#
_entry.id   f6daca9eb29ba8fce4a15f7f4dfce86d
#
_cell.length_a   1.000
_cell.length_b   1.000
_cell.length_c   1.000
_cell.angle_alpha   90.00
_cell.angle_beta   90.00
_cell.angle_gamma   90.00
#
_symmetry.space_group_name_H-M   'P 1'
#
loop_
_entity.id
_entity.type
_entity.pdbx_description
1 polymer ?
#
loop_
_entity_poly.entity_id
_entity_poly.type
_entity_poly.pdbx_seq_one_letter_code
_entity_poly.pdbx_strand_id
1 'polypeptide(L)'
;MSYIKKTLTAGENIIVSKRYHWVFWFWPIIRLIIPFLIIIWGTMAWNGGVFSPFVMTMAILLAASFIVLLFILFIKHISTENVATNKRVIFKMGFIRSDTDELRNENIENIQIKQSIIGRIFGYGDLEFRGTGGSPVVFKTIPDPISVKKEI
;
A
#
# COMPACT_ATOMS: atom_id res chain seq x y z
N MET A 1 18.77 -1.28 2.35
CA MET A 1 19.12 -2.07 1.12
C MET A 1 17.95 -2.97 0.81
N SER A 2 17.50 -3.02 -0.45
CA SER A 2 16.39 -3.89 -0.88
C SER A 2 16.77 -5.36 -0.63
N TYR A 3 15.87 -6.11 0.00
CA TYR A 3 16.02 -7.55 0.22
C TYR A 3 16.20 -8.29 -1.11
N ILE A 4 15.45 -7.86 -2.12
CA ILE A 4 15.45 -8.51 -3.43
C ILE A 4 16.82 -8.42 -4.11
N LYS A 5 17.56 -7.32 -3.94
CA LYS A 5 18.93 -7.21 -4.49
C LYS A 5 19.89 -8.27 -3.93
N LYS A 6 19.61 -8.81 -2.74
CA LYS A 6 20.43 -9.87 -2.12
C LYS A 6 20.05 -11.28 -2.56
N THR A 7 18.83 -11.43 -3.13
CA THR A 7 18.28 -12.75 -3.53
C THR A 7 18.30 -12.97 -5.03
N LEU A 8 18.83 -12.03 -5.80
CA LEU A 8 18.97 -12.16 -7.25
C LEU A 8 19.91 -13.32 -7.58
N THR A 9 19.49 -14.16 -8.52
CA THR A 9 20.30 -15.25 -9.06
C THR A 9 21.22 -14.76 -10.19
N ALA A 10 22.24 -15.55 -10.52
CA ALA A 10 23.16 -15.21 -11.63
C ALA A 10 22.39 -14.97 -12.93
N GLY A 11 22.65 -13.82 -13.57
CA GLY A 11 21.97 -13.40 -14.81
C GLY A 11 20.52 -12.92 -14.62
N GLU A 12 20.08 -12.67 -13.38
CA GLU A 12 18.78 -12.10 -13.08
C GLU A 12 18.87 -10.57 -13.00
N ASN A 13 18.10 -9.87 -13.84
CA ASN A 13 18.06 -8.42 -13.90
C ASN A 13 16.68 -7.89 -13.49
N ILE A 14 16.63 -6.82 -12.72
CA ILE A 14 15.39 -6.14 -12.36
C ILE A 14 14.91 -5.34 -13.58
N ILE A 15 13.71 -5.66 -14.07
CA ILE A 15 13.03 -4.92 -15.14
C ILE A 15 12.23 -3.78 -14.51
N VAL A 16 11.39 -4.12 -13.52
CA VAL A 16 10.50 -3.17 -12.86
C VAL A 16 10.64 -3.29 -11.35
N SER A 17 10.71 -2.15 -10.66
CA SER A 17 10.62 -2.08 -9.21
C SER A 17 9.67 -0.94 -8.83
N LYS A 18 8.50 -1.27 -8.28
CA LYS A 18 7.47 -0.31 -7.91
C LYS A 18 7.10 -0.46 -6.42
N ARG A 19 6.84 0.68 -5.78
CA ARG A 19 6.26 0.77 -4.44
C ARG A 19 4.80 1.19 -4.54
N TYR A 20 4.11 1.25 -3.40
CA TYR A 20 2.76 1.78 -3.34
C TYR A 20 2.68 3.20 -3.90
N HIS A 21 1.62 3.47 -4.65
CA HIS A 21 1.29 4.81 -5.10
C HIS A 21 0.93 5.71 -3.90
N TRP A 22 1.13 7.04 -4.00
CA TRP A 22 0.83 7.99 -2.92
C TRP A 22 -0.63 7.94 -2.43
N VAL A 23 -1.57 7.54 -3.26
CA VAL A 23 -2.99 7.31 -2.91
C VAL A 23 -3.15 6.27 -1.80
N PHE A 24 -2.18 5.39 -1.59
CA PHE A 24 -2.15 4.46 -0.46
C PHE A 24 -2.32 5.18 0.89
N TRP A 25 -1.83 6.42 1.02
CA TRP A 25 -1.92 7.25 2.23
C TRP A 25 -3.25 8.00 2.33
N PHE A 26 -3.95 8.22 1.21
CA PHE A 26 -5.11 9.09 1.13
C PHE A 26 -6.30 8.60 1.95
N TRP A 27 -6.71 7.36 1.76
CA TRP A 27 -7.86 6.80 2.47
C TRP A 27 -7.70 6.70 3.98
N PRO A 28 -6.57 6.22 4.53
CA PRO A 28 -6.32 6.24 5.97
C PRO A 28 -6.34 7.64 6.57
N ILE A 29 -5.78 8.63 5.86
CA ILE A 29 -5.75 10.02 6.32
C ILE A 29 -7.18 10.60 6.36
N ILE A 30 -7.97 10.45 5.31
CA ILE A 30 -9.37 10.93 5.29
C ILE A 30 -10.18 10.28 6.40
N ARG A 31 -10.04 8.98 6.62
CA ARG A 31 -10.78 8.25 7.65
C ARG A 31 -10.55 8.82 9.05
N LEU A 32 -9.44 9.50 9.29
CA LEU A 32 -9.12 10.12 10.57
C LEU A 32 -9.52 11.59 10.66
N ILE A 33 -9.53 12.31 9.54
CA ILE A 33 -9.97 13.71 9.52
C ILE A 33 -11.46 13.81 9.86
N ILE A 34 -12.30 12.89 9.41
CA ILE A 34 -13.75 12.91 9.64
C ILE A 34 -14.12 12.89 11.13
N PRO A 35 -13.65 11.94 11.96
CA PRO A 35 -13.91 11.95 13.40
C PRO A 35 -13.40 13.21 14.09
N PHE A 36 -12.25 13.74 13.67
CA PHE A 36 -11.68 14.96 14.21
C PHE A 36 -12.58 16.18 13.94
N LEU A 37 -13.11 16.32 12.74
CA LEU A 37 -14.07 17.37 12.38
C LEU A 37 -15.39 17.23 13.15
N ILE A 38 -15.89 16.00 13.34
CA ILE A 38 -17.11 15.73 14.12
C ILE A 38 -16.93 16.17 15.59
N ILE A 39 -15.76 15.91 16.19
CA ILE A 39 -15.47 16.36 17.56
C ILE A 39 -15.43 17.89 17.64
N ILE A 40 -14.74 18.56 16.73
CA ILE A 40 -14.70 20.02 16.69
C ILE A 40 -16.11 20.59 16.55
N TRP A 41 -16.91 20.06 15.61
CA TRP A 41 -18.28 20.50 15.42
C TRP A 41 -19.16 20.27 16.65
N GLY A 42 -19.05 19.08 17.26
CA GLY A 42 -19.80 18.73 18.48
C GLY A 42 -19.45 19.64 19.68
N THR A 43 -18.19 20.08 19.81
CA THR A 43 -17.78 21.02 20.88
C THR A 43 -18.28 22.43 20.65
N MET A 44 -18.39 22.87 19.39
CA MET A 44 -18.97 24.16 19.01
C MET A 44 -20.48 24.18 19.20
N ALA A 45 -21.18 23.08 18.93
CA ALA A 45 -22.62 22.95 19.08
C ALA A 45 -23.07 22.84 20.55
N TRP A 46 -22.24 22.31 21.41
CA TRP A 46 -22.52 22.19 22.84
C TRP A 46 -21.83 23.31 23.61
N ASN A 47 -22.58 24.13 24.36
CA ASN A 47 -22.09 25.30 25.11
C ASN A 47 -20.99 25.01 26.15
N GLY A 48 -20.39 23.79 26.17
CA GLY A 48 -19.35 23.36 27.10
C GLY A 48 -17.94 23.83 26.76
N GLY A 49 -17.74 24.48 25.62
CA GLY A 49 -16.44 24.99 25.19
C GLY A 49 -15.42 23.92 24.81
N VAL A 50 -14.47 24.29 23.95
CA VAL A 50 -13.38 23.43 23.44
C VAL A 50 -12.46 22.90 24.55
N PHE A 51 -12.46 23.54 25.70
CA PHE A 51 -11.61 23.22 26.83
C PHE A 51 -12.23 22.27 27.88
N SER A 52 -13.37 21.64 27.58
CA SER A 52 -13.89 20.64 28.51
C SER A 52 -12.92 19.47 28.65
N PRO A 53 -12.65 18.93 29.86
CA PRO A 53 -11.70 17.81 30.04
C PRO A 53 -12.03 16.58 29.16
N PHE A 54 -13.31 16.35 28.92
CA PHE A 54 -13.77 15.26 28.06
C PHE A 54 -13.31 15.44 26.59
N VAL A 55 -13.43 16.66 26.06
CA VAL A 55 -13.02 16.98 24.70
C VAL A 55 -11.51 16.88 24.56
N MET A 56 -10.77 17.38 25.53
CA MET A 56 -9.31 17.30 25.52
C MET A 56 -8.83 15.83 25.55
N THR A 57 -9.43 15.00 26.40
CA THR A 57 -9.10 13.56 26.44
C THR A 57 -9.41 12.86 25.11
N MET A 58 -10.56 13.12 24.51
CA MET A 58 -10.91 12.56 23.21
C MET A 58 -9.95 13.02 22.11
N ALA A 59 -9.58 14.29 22.09
CA ALA A 59 -8.63 14.84 21.12
C ALA A 59 -7.24 14.19 21.26
N ILE A 60 -6.76 13.99 22.48
CA ILE A 60 -5.47 13.34 22.76
C ILE A 60 -5.51 11.87 22.30
N LEU A 61 -6.57 11.13 22.60
CA LEU A 61 -6.72 9.73 22.17
C LEU A 61 -6.75 9.61 20.64
N LEU A 62 -7.44 10.53 19.96
CA LEU A 62 -7.46 10.56 18.49
C LEU A 62 -6.09 10.92 17.92
N ALA A 63 -5.40 11.90 18.48
CA ALA A 63 -4.05 12.24 18.04
C ALA A 63 -3.08 11.06 18.23
N ALA A 64 -3.14 10.38 19.37
CA ALA A 64 -2.33 9.20 19.64
C ALA A 64 -2.63 8.07 18.64
N SER A 65 -3.92 7.78 18.39
CA SER A 65 -4.32 6.77 17.40
C SER A 65 -3.87 7.13 15.98
N PHE A 66 -3.84 8.41 15.63
CA PHE A 66 -3.34 8.90 14.34
C PHE A 66 -1.85 8.65 14.19
N ILE A 67 -1.06 8.96 15.20
CA ILE A 67 0.40 8.73 15.18
C ILE A 67 0.69 7.23 15.00
N VAL A 68 0.00 6.37 15.76
CA VAL A 68 0.15 4.91 15.64
C VAL A 68 -0.21 4.43 14.24
N LEU A 69 -1.30 4.91 13.67
CA LEU A 69 -1.71 4.53 12.31
C LEU A 69 -0.68 4.99 11.28
N LEU A 70 -0.23 6.25 11.33
CA LEU A 70 0.81 6.74 10.42
C LEU A 70 2.09 5.90 10.51
N PHE A 71 2.48 5.52 11.73
CA PHE A 71 3.65 4.66 11.93
C PHE A 71 3.49 3.28 11.29
N ILE A 72 2.32 2.64 11.47
CA ILE A 72 2.00 1.35 10.84
C ILE A 72 2.01 1.46 9.31
N LEU A 73 1.41 2.52 8.76
CA LEU A 73 1.37 2.74 7.31
C LEU A 73 2.77 3.02 6.76
N PHE A 74 3.57 3.80 7.48
CA PHE A 74 4.96 4.07 7.10
C PHE A 74 5.78 2.78 7.04
N ILE A 75 5.69 1.92 8.07
CA ILE A 75 6.35 0.61 8.07
C ILE A 75 5.86 -0.23 6.88
N LYS A 76 4.55 -0.30 6.63
CA LYS A 76 3.99 -1.02 5.47
C LYS A 76 4.58 -0.51 4.15
N HIS A 77 4.64 0.81 3.98
CA HIS A 77 5.13 1.42 2.75
C HIS A 77 6.60 1.08 2.47
N ILE A 78 7.46 1.17 3.49
CA ILE A 78 8.89 0.90 3.31
C ILE A 78 9.22 -0.59 3.22
N SER A 79 8.34 -1.45 3.77
CA SER A 79 8.56 -2.90 3.86
C SER A 79 7.97 -3.68 2.69
N THR A 80 7.25 -3.01 1.79
CA THR A 80 6.66 -3.65 0.61
C THR A 80 7.51 -3.36 -0.62
N GLU A 81 7.91 -4.42 -1.29
CA GLU A 81 8.66 -4.37 -2.55
C GLU A 81 7.90 -5.19 -3.61
N ASN A 82 7.56 -4.54 -4.72
CA ASN A 82 6.98 -5.16 -5.93
C ASN A 82 8.05 -5.12 -7.00
N VAL A 83 8.61 -6.27 -7.35
CA VAL A 83 9.70 -6.35 -8.32
C VAL A 83 9.40 -7.41 -9.37
N ALA A 84 9.55 -7.04 -10.63
CA ALA A 84 9.57 -7.97 -11.74
C ALA A 84 10.97 -8.04 -12.33
N THR A 85 11.45 -9.26 -12.52
CA THR A 85 12.74 -9.55 -13.13
C THR A 85 12.55 -10.27 -14.48
N ASN A 86 13.63 -10.50 -15.18
CA ASN A 86 13.61 -11.30 -16.40
C ASN A 86 13.29 -12.80 -16.17
N LYS A 87 13.25 -13.28 -14.90
CA LYS A 87 12.99 -14.68 -14.57
C LYS A 87 11.74 -14.92 -13.74
N ARG A 88 11.36 -13.98 -12.86
CA ARG A 88 10.25 -14.13 -11.93
C ARG A 88 9.66 -12.79 -11.52
N VAL A 89 8.42 -12.84 -11.04
CA VAL A 89 7.75 -11.74 -10.36
C VAL A 89 7.79 -11.99 -8.86
N ILE A 90 8.17 -10.99 -8.07
CA ILE A 90 8.37 -11.09 -6.62
C ILE A 90 7.53 -10.02 -5.94
N PHE A 91 6.65 -10.44 -5.06
CA PHE A 91 5.95 -9.59 -4.12
C PHE A 91 6.47 -9.88 -2.72
N LYS A 92 7.03 -8.88 -2.07
CA LYS A 92 7.47 -8.99 -0.69
C LYS A 92 6.74 -8.00 0.19
N MET A 93 6.23 -8.47 1.31
CA MET A 93 5.59 -7.66 2.34
C MET A 93 6.10 -8.05 3.73
N GLY A 94 6.22 -7.03 4.60
CA GLY A 94 6.51 -7.20 6.02
C GLY A 94 7.91 -6.80 6.45
N PHE A 95 7.96 -6.17 7.64
CA PHE A 95 9.20 -5.67 8.25
C PHE A 95 9.82 -6.69 9.21
N ILE A 96 9.02 -7.26 10.10
CA ILE A 96 9.46 -8.24 11.10
C ILE A 96 9.36 -9.65 10.53
N ARG A 97 8.18 -10.01 9.99
CA ARG A 97 7.96 -11.24 9.25
C ARG A 97 7.93 -10.91 7.77
N SER A 98 8.80 -11.52 7.00
CA SER A 98 8.86 -11.31 5.55
C SER A 98 8.06 -12.41 4.87
N ASP A 99 6.88 -12.05 4.36
CA ASP A 99 6.12 -12.92 3.48
C ASP A 99 6.50 -12.56 2.04
N THR A 100 6.90 -13.56 1.27
CA THR A 100 7.36 -13.38 -0.11
C THR A 100 6.60 -14.34 -1.01
N ASP A 101 5.87 -13.79 -1.97
CA ASP A 101 5.21 -14.54 -3.03
C ASP A 101 6.04 -14.38 -4.30
N GLU A 102 6.41 -15.51 -4.89
CA GLU A 102 7.21 -15.54 -6.10
C GLU A 102 6.52 -16.37 -7.18
N LEU A 103 6.53 -15.87 -8.41
CA LEU A 103 6.01 -16.59 -9.56
C LEU A 103 7.01 -16.49 -10.72
N ARG A 104 7.45 -17.63 -11.25
CA ARG A 104 8.33 -17.66 -12.41
C ARG A 104 7.58 -17.17 -13.65
N ASN A 105 8.26 -16.39 -14.50
CA ASN A 105 7.65 -15.85 -15.71
C ASN A 105 7.12 -16.95 -16.64
N GLU A 106 7.80 -18.10 -16.71
CA GLU A 106 7.39 -19.29 -17.46
C GLU A 106 6.05 -19.89 -17.00
N ASN A 107 5.71 -19.68 -15.73
CA ASN A 107 4.48 -20.19 -15.11
C ASN A 107 3.34 -19.17 -15.10
N ILE A 108 3.54 -17.97 -15.65
CA ILE A 108 2.49 -16.93 -15.74
C ILE A 108 1.56 -17.29 -16.89
N GLU A 109 0.32 -17.61 -16.58
CA GLU A 109 -0.73 -17.88 -17.56
C GLU A 109 -1.52 -16.62 -17.94
N ASN A 110 -1.73 -15.74 -16.95
CA ASN A 110 -2.54 -14.55 -17.18
C ASN A 110 -2.07 -13.38 -16.30
N ILE A 111 -2.09 -12.18 -16.89
CA ILE A 111 -1.79 -10.92 -16.21
C ILE A 111 -3.03 -10.02 -16.29
N GLN A 112 -3.70 -9.81 -15.15
CA GLN A 112 -4.90 -8.99 -15.04
C GLN A 112 -4.58 -7.65 -14.41
N ILE A 113 -5.10 -6.56 -15.01
CA ILE A 113 -5.07 -5.22 -14.42
C ILE A 113 -6.44 -4.95 -13.81
N LYS A 114 -6.48 -4.63 -12.51
CA LYS A 114 -7.68 -4.18 -11.81
C LYS A 114 -7.52 -2.70 -11.48
N GLN A 115 -8.29 -1.88 -12.17
CA GLN A 115 -8.21 -0.43 -12.02
C GLN A 115 -9.61 0.14 -11.82
N SER A 116 -9.84 0.79 -10.66
CA SER A 116 -11.09 1.51 -10.39
C SER A 116 -11.16 2.79 -11.24
N ILE A 117 -12.34 3.42 -11.30
CA ILE A 117 -12.53 4.71 -11.98
C ILE A 117 -11.56 5.74 -11.40
N ILE A 118 -11.47 5.83 -10.08
CA ILE A 118 -10.53 6.72 -9.36
C ILE A 118 -9.08 6.33 -9.68
N GLY A 119 -8.77 5.04 -9.70
CA GLY A 119 -7.46 4.52 -10.08
C GLY A 119 -7.05 4.92 -11.49
N ARG A 120 -8.01 4.99 -12.40
CA ARG A 120 -7.79 5.41 -13.79
C ARG A 120 -7.47 6.90 -13.90
N ILE A 121 -8.18 7.75 -13.11
CA ILE A 121 -7.94 9.19 -13.07
C ILE A 121 -6.58 9.51 -12.47
N PHE A 122 -6.20 8.83 -11.37
CA PHE A 122 -4.94 9.08 -10.66
C PHE A 122 -3.78 8.19 -11.12
N GLY A 123 -3.96 7.33 -12.12
CA GLY A 123 -2.89 6.51 -12.70
C GLY A 123 -2.39 5.39 -11.80
N TYR A 124 -3.24 4.80 -10.93
CA TYR A 124 -2.87 3.65 -10.10
C TYR A 124 -3.80 2.47 -10.29
N GLY A 125 -3.35 1.29 -9.92
CA GLY A 125 -4.16 0.07 -9.96
C GLY A 125 -3.42 -1.13 -9.37
N ASP A 126 -4.11 -2.27 -9.38
CA ASP A 126 -3.57 -3.55 -8.97
C ASP A 126 -3.20 -4.37 -10.21
N LEU A 127 -2.06 -5.03 -10.15
CA LEU A 127 -1.60 -5.94 -11.19
C LEU A 127 -1.52 -7.36 -10.59
N GLU A 128 -2.34 -8.26 -11.10
CA GLU A 128 -2.49 -9.63 -10.62
C GLU A 128 -1.86 -10.60 -11.63
N PHE A 129 -0.89 -11.37 -11.17
CA PHE A 129 -0.23 -12.43 -11.93
C PHE A 129 -0.77 -13.77 -11.49
N ARG A 130 -1.36 -14.52 -12.42
CA ARG A 130 -1.88 -15.86 -12.18
C ARG A 130 -1.02 -16.89 -12.90
N GLY A 131 -0.64 -17.91 -12.18
CA GLY A 131 0.10 -19.05 -12.71
C GLY A 131 -0.62 -20.36 -12.45
N THR A 132 -0.04 -21.43 -12.97
CA THR A 132 -0.53 -22.81 -12.89
C THR A 132 -0.58 -23.27 -11.41
N GLY A 133 -1.79 -23.44 -10.87
CA GLY A 133 -2.01 -24.17 -9.61
C GLY A 133 -1.62 -23.47 -8.29
N GLY A 134 -1.27 -22.17 -8.31
CA GLY A 134 -0.87 -21.40 -7.13
C GLY A 134 -1.77 -20.21 -6.81
N SER A 135 -1.53 -19.61 -5.63
CA SER A 135 -2.13 -18.32 -5.30
C SER A 135 -1.59 -17.22 -6.22
N PRO A 136 -2.44 -16.26 -6.64
CA PRO A 136 -1.98 -15.18 -7.50
C PRO A 136 -1.00 -14.26 -6.76
N VAL A 137 0.03 -13.80 -7.45
CA VAL A 137 0.90 -12.72 -6.98
C VAL A 137 0.26 -11.38 -7.35
N VAL A 138 0.05 -10.48 -6.37
CA VAL A 138 -0.66 -9.24 -6.59
C VAL A 138 0.16 -8.03 -6.18
N PHE A 139 0.51 -7.18 -7.14
CA PHE A 139 1.07 -5.86 -6.89
C PHE A 139 -0.06 -4.86 -6.66
N LYS A 140 -0.29 -4.49 -5.39
CA LYS A 140 -1.40 -3.62 -5.01
C LYS A 140 -1.05 -2.14 -5.12
N THR A 141 -1.99 -1.36 -5.66
CA THR A 141 -1.92 0.12 -5.69
C THR A 141 -0.59 0.63 -6.23
N ILE A 142 -0.12 0.03 -7.34
CA ILE A 142 1.10 0.47 -8.01
C ILE A 142 0.82 1.62 -8.97
N PRO A 143 1.78 2.54 -9.17
CA PRO A 143 1.67 3.56 -10.21
C PRO A 143 1.80 2.91 -11.60
N ASP A 144 0.98 3.38 -12.52
CA ASP A 144 0.95 3.02 -13.94
C ASP A 144 1.03 1.49 -14.22
N PRO A 145 -0.02 0.73 -13.83
CA PRO A 145 -0.01 -0.72 -14.01
C PRO A 145 0.02 -1.16 -15.49
N ILE A 146 -0.39 -0.27 -16.40
CA ILE A 146 -0.42 -0.57 -17.84
C ILE A 146 1.00 -0.60 -18.39
N SER A 147 1.85 0.37 -18.04
CA SER A 147 3.26 0.38 -18.45
C SER A 147 4.01 -0.80 -17.84
N VAL A 148 3.77 -1.09 -16.56
CA VAL A 148 4.38 -2.26 -15.89
C VAL A 148 4.03 -3.58 -16.61
N LYS A 149 2.77 -3.76 -17.05
CA LYS A 149 2.36 -4.95 -17.82
C LYS A 149 3.06 -5.04 -19.17
N LYS A 150 3.43 -3.91 -19.79
CA LYS A 150 4.09 -3.90 -21.10
C LYS A 150 5.60 -4.19 -21.01
N GLU A 151 6.18 -3.93 -19.84
CA GLU A 151 7.62 -4.12 -19.61
C GLU A 151 7.97 -5.56 -19.18
N ILE A 152 6.98 -6.32 -18.72
CA ILE A 152 7.10 -7.74 -18.34
C ILE A 152 6.69 -8.66 -19.48
#